data_ffc7af7e90397b83d1b5cac545f6aea9
#
_entry.id   ffc7af7e90397b83d1b5cac545f6aea9
#
_cell.length_a   1.000
_cell.length_b   1.000
_cell.length_c   1.000
_cell.angle_alpha   90.00
_cell.angle_beta   90.00
_cell.angle_gamma   90.00
#
_symmetry.space_group_name_H-M   'P 1'
#
loop_
_entity.id
_entity.type
_entity.pdbx_description
1 polymer ?
#
loop_
_entity_poly.entity_id
_entity_poly.type
_entity_poly.pdbx_seq_one_letter_code
_entity_poly.pdbx_strand_id
1 'polypeptide(L)'
;MIDISESVMQFLLAFVVVAPLIGAIAALLPAPPGLKGKSPEQAVLRHGVTVTGVVLIAAIALALGFDHDHPSRMQATTDISWIPALDVRIHLGIDGISLPLLVLTALLTFLCALYSYFKMPAGPTPKAFVALLLVLESGTLASFAVLDLLLFFLAFETVLIPMYFLIARWGGEGRTRAAWRFILYTLLGSVVMLLGLLLIGIKAGTFDMVALATDNGRSLTTSVQVIAVLAVGIGLAVKTPMWPLHSWLPDAHTAAPTVGSVLLAGVLLKMGTYGFVRILLPIAPDGFHTFAPYLAAFAVVGIIYGSLACLALAKQGAKGDLKRLIAYSSVGHMGFVLLGIATMTPTGVNGALFANIAHGLI
;
A
#
# COMPACT_ATOMS: atom_id res chain seq x y z
N MET A 1 -20.67 -20.63 2.13
CA MET A 1 -19.24 -20.65 1.82
C MET A 1 -19.06 -21.43 0.54
N ILE A 2 -18.38 -20.89 -0.47
CA ILE A 2 -18.06 -21.64 -1.69
C ILE A 2 -16.81 -22.45 -1.37
N ASP A 3 -16.91 -23.77 -1.42
CA ASP A 3 -15.76 -24.65 -1.16
C ASP A 3 -14.80 -24.60 -2.37
N ILE A 4 -13.79 -23.74 -2.25
CA ILE A 4 -12.74 -23.56 -3.26
C ILE A 4 -11.50 -24.31 -2.75
N SER A 5 -10.93 -25.23 -3.57
CA SER A 5 -9.74 -25.95 -3.16
C SER A 5 -8.55 -25.02 -2.88
N GLU A 6 -7.71 -25.38 -1.93
CA GLU A 6 -6.51 -24.60 -1.55
C GLU A 6 -5.62 -24.28 -2.76
N SER A 7 -5.44 -25.23 -3.67
CA SER A 7 -4.65 -25.03 -4.90
C SER A 7 -5.22 -23.94 -5.81
N VAL A 8 -6.56 -23.84 -5.89
CA VAL A 8 -7.21 -22.76 -6.65
C VAL A 8 -7.04 -21.42 -5.94
N MET A 9 -7.13 -21.39 -4.63
CA MET A 9 -6.90 -20.17 -3.83
C MET A 9 -5.45 -19.65 -3.99
N GLN A 10 -4.46 -20.56 -3.96
CA GLN A 10 -3.05 -20.23 -4.21
C GLN A 10 -2.85 -19.68 -5.62
N PHE A 11 -3.44 -20.31 -6.63
CA PHE A 11 -3.39 -19.81 -8.00
C PHE A 11 -4.04 -18.42 -8.13
N LEU A 12 -5.22 -18.22 -7.54
CA LEU A 12 -5.92 -16.93 -7.58
C LEU A 12 -5.08 -15.83 -6.91
N LEU A 13 -4.45 -16.10 -5.77
CA LEU A 13 -3.59 -15.12 -5.09
C LEU A 13 -2.38 -14.74 -5.96
N ALA A 14 -1.67 -15.74 -6.49
CA ALA A 14 -0.55 -15.50 -7.39
C ALA A 14 -1.01 -14.74 -8.66
N PHE A 15 -2.16 -15.10 -9.22
CA PHE A 15 -2.75 -14.43 -10.37
C PHE A 15 -3.08 -12.96 -10.08
N VAL A 16 -3.72 -12.65 -8.95
CA VAL A 16 -4.07 -11.28 -8.54
C VAL A 16 -2.82 -10.39 -8.46
N VAL A 17 -1.70 -10.91 -7.97
CA VAL A 17 -0.44 -10.17 -7.86
C VAL A 17 0.26 -10.02 -9.23
N VAL A 18 0.30 -11.07 -10.05
CA VAL A 18 1.13 -11.12 -11.26
C VAL A 18 0.40 -10.63 -12.51
N ALA A 19 -0.92 -10.83 -12.60
CA ALA A 19 -1.70 -10.47 -13.78
C ALA A 19 -1.60 -8.98 -14.18
N PRO A 20 -1.58 -8.01 -13.24
CA PRO A 20 -1.37 -6.62 -13.60
C PRO A 20 0.00 -6.37 -14.25
N LEU A 21 1.08 -7.05 -13.82
CA LEU A 21 2.41 -6.90 -14.45
C LEU A 21 2.41 -7.42 -15.89
N ILE A 22 1.80 -8.57 -16.12
CA ILE A 22 1.63 -9.13 -17.47
C ILE A 22 0.81 -8.15 -18.32
N GLY A 23 -0.27 -7.61 -17.76
CA GLY A 23 -1.09 -6.59 -18.41
C GLY A 23 -0.33 -5.32 -18.72
N ALA A 24 0.57 -4.88 -17.83
CA ALA A 24 1.42 -3.71 -18.04
C ALA A 24 2.38 -3.91 -19.21
N ILE A 25 3.04 -5.07 -19.28
CA ILE A 25 3.91 -5.43 -20.40
C ILE A 25 3.10 -5.47 -21.72
N ALA A 26 1.93 -6.11 -21.69
CA ALA A 26 1.06 -6.18 -22.87
C ALA A 26 0.59 -4.80 -23.35
N ALA A 27 0.33 -3.84 -22.44
CA ALA A 27 -0.03 -2.47 -22.79
C ALA A 27 1.07 -1.72 -23.54
N LEU A 28 2.35 -2.06 -23.30
CA LEU A 28 3.49 -1.44 -23.97
C LEU A 28 3.77 -2.02 -25.35
N LEU A 29 3.33 -3.25 -25.63
CA LEU A 29 3.54 -3.91 -26.92
C LEU A 29 2.78 -3.17 -28.05
N PRO A 30 3.25 -3.31 -29.32
CA PRO A 30 2.51 -2.81 -30.48
C PRO A 30 1.13 -3.47 -30.55
N ALA A 31 0.09 -2.68 -30.87
CA ALA A 31 -1.24 -3.25 -31.07
C ALA A 31 -1.20 -4.27 -32.22
N PRO A 32 -1.82 -5.46 -32.05
CA PRO A 32 -1.86 -6.46 -33.11
C PRO A 32 -2.53 -5.87 -34.39
N PRO A 33 -1.98 -6.15 -35.57
CA PRO A 33 -2.57 -5.71 -36.83
C PRO A 33 -3.95 -6.36 -36.99
N GLY A 34 -5.01 -5.56 -37.05
CA GLY A 34 -6.38 -6.06 -37.26
C GLY A 34 -7.47 -5.44 -36.40
N LEU A 35 -7.16 -4.66 -35.38
CA LEU A 35 -8.17 -3.87 -34.63
C LEU A 35 -8.64 -2.67 -35.46
N LYS A 36 -9.31 -2.95 -36.59
CA LYS A 36 -9.97 -1.92 -37.42
C LYS A 36 -11.17 -1.36 -36.66
N GLY A 37 -11.17 -0.05 -36.40
CA GLY A 37 -12.38 0.68 -36.01
C GLY A 37 -12.36 1.46 -34.70
N LYS A 38 -11.30 1.37 -33.87
CA LYS A 38 -11.15 2.20 -32.64
C LYS A 38 -9.77 2.85 -32.61
N SER A 39 -9.70 4.07 -32.05
CA SER A 39 -8.39 4.71 -31.88
C SER A 39 -7.48 3.81 -31.05
N PRO A 40 -6.18 3.69 -31.37
CA PRO A 40 -5.23 2.89 -30.59
C PRO A 40 -5.22 3.24 -29.10
N GLU A 41 -5.48 4.49 -28.79
CA GLU A 41 -5.55 5.00 -27.42
C GLU A 41 -6.73 4.40 -26.63
N GLN A 42 -7.93 4.37 -27.24
CA GLN A 42 -9.10 3.75 -26.61
C GLN A 42 -8.93 2.24 -26.42
N ALA A 43 -8.21 1.57 -27.33
CA ALA A 43 -7.92 0.15 -27.19
C ALA A 43 -7.05 -0.12 -25.94
N VAL A 44 -6.03 0.70 -25.70
CA VAL A 44 -5.15 0.57 -24.53
C VAL A 44 -5.89 0.91 -23.23
N LEU A 45 -6.70 1.95 -23.20
CA LEU A 45 -7.50 2.28 -22.02
C LEU A 45 -8.49 1.14 -21.67
N ARG A 46 -9.16 0.58 -22.69
CA ARG A 46 -10.02 -0.59 -22.51
C ARG A 46 -9.25 -1.81 -22.01
N HIS A 47 -8.02 -2.05 -22.50
CA HIS A 47 -7.15 -3.10 -21.98
C HIS A 47 -6.91 -2.91 -20.47
N GLY A 48 -6.57 -1.69 -20.02
CA GLY A 48 -6.42 -1.37 -18.61
C GLY A 48 -7.67 -1.72 -17.78
N VAL A 49 -8.87 -1.32 -18.25
CA VAL A 49 -10.15 -1.65 -17.59
C VAL A 49 -10.38 -3.17 -17.56
N THR A 50 -10.05 -3.87 -18.64
CA THR A 50 -10.23 -5.34 -18.70
C THR A 50 -9.32 -6.05 -17.72
N VAL A 51 -8.02 -5.71 -17.67
CA VAL A 51 -7.06 -6.33 -16.76
C VAL A 51 -7.44 -6.08 -15.30
N THR A 52 -7.67 -4.82 -14.91
CA THR A 52 -8.07 -4.47 -13.54
C THR A 52 -9.42 -5.08 -13.16
N GLY A 53 -10.36 -5.20 -14.10
CA GLY A 53 -11.65 -5.87 -13.88
C GLY A 53 -11.51 -7.36 -13.63
N VAL A 54 -10.64 -8.05 -14.36
CA VAL A 54 -10.35 -9.48 -14.16
C VAL A 54 -9.65 -9.68 -12.81
N VAL A 55 -8.72 -8.81 -12.44
CA VAL A 55 -8.05 -8.82 -11.13
C VAL A 55 -9.06 -8.62 -9.99
N LEU A 56 -10.00 -7.68 -10.14
CA LEU A 56 -11.06 -7.45 -9.15
C LEU A 56 -11.96 -8.69 -9.00
N ILE A 57 -12.35 -9.34 -10.10
CA ILE A 57 -13.15 -10.58 -10.06
C ILE A 57 -12.37 -11.67 -9.32
N ALA A 58 -11.09 -11.85 -9.60
CA ALA A 58 -10.24 -12.81 -8.90
C ALA A 58 -10.08 -12.48 -7.40
N ALA A 59 -9.94 -11.20 -7.04
CA ALA A 59 -9.88 -10.75 -5.64
C ALA A 59 -11.22 -11.01 -4.90
N ILE A 60 -12.36 -10.81 -5.56
CA ILE A 60 -13.67 -11.15 -5.01
C ILE A 60 -13.80 -12.68 -4.85
N ALA A 61 -13.33 -13.47 -5.82
CA ALA A 61 -13.35 -14.93 -5.71
C ALA A 61 -12.50 -15.43 -4.52
N LEU A 62 -11.32 -14.82 -4.28
CA LEU A 62 -10.52 -15.05 -3.07
C LEU A 62 -11.32 -14.75 -1.79
N ALA A 63 -12.03 -13.62 -1.75
CA ALA A 63 -12.83 -13.24 -0.59
C ALA A 63 -14.01 -14.20 -0.34
N LEU A 64 -14.62 -14.72 -1.40
CA LEU A 64 -15.71 -15.69 -1.29
C LEU A 64 -15.24 -17.09 -0.87
N GLY A 65 -14.01 -17.46 -1.22
CA GLY A 65 -13.39 -18.73 -0.83
C GLY A 65 -12.66 -18.68 0.51
N PHE A 66 -12.51 -17.50 1.11
CA PHE A 66 -11.81 -17.33 2.39
C PHE A 66 -12.59 -17.94 3.55
N ASP A 67 -11.89 -18.65 4.44
CA ASP A 67 -12.46 -19.17 5.69
C ASP A 67 -12.57 -18.04 6.72
N HIS A 68 -13.78 -17.49 6.84
CA HIS A 68 -14.10 -16.40 7.75
C HIS A 68 -14.23 -16.85 9.22
N ASP A 69 -14.33 -18.14 9.49
CA ASP A 69 -14.40 -18.68 10.85
C ASP A 69 -13.01 -18.72 11.52
N HIS A 70 -11.95 -18.75 10.67
CA HIS A 70 -10.55 -18.72 11.14
C HIS A 70 -9.76 -17.58 10.49
N PRO A 71 -10.13 -16.30 10.71
CA PRO A 71 -9.57 -15.15 10.00
C PRO A 71 -8.09 -14.86 10.33
N SER A 72 -7.58 -15.38 11.43
CA SER A 72 -6.17 -15.23 11.83
C SER A 72 -5.23 -16.24 11.18
N ARG A 73 -5.79 -17.30 10.56
CA ARG A 73 -5.01 -18.30 9.85
C ARG A 73 -4.59 -17.78 8.47
N MET A 74 -3.31 -17.98 8.11
CA MET A 74 -2.85 -17.75 6.74
C MET A 74 -3.49 -18.77 5.79
N GLN A 75 -4.05 -18.28 4.69
CA GLN A 75 -4.74 -19.05 3.66
C GLN A 75 -4.17 -18.71 2.28
N ALA A 76 -4.43 -19.56 1.31
CA ALA A 76 -3.87 -19.45 -0.04
C ALA A 76 -2.33 -19.37 -0.05
N THR A 77 -1.68 -20.07 0.87
CA THR A 77 -0.24 -19.94 1.09
C THR A 77 0.58 -20.62 0.01
N THR A 78 1.53 -19.90 -0.57
CA THR A 78 2.55 -20.43 -1.49
C THR A 78 3.91 -20.07 -0.94
N ASP A 79 4.79 -21.06 -0.80
CA ASP A 79 6.10 -20.91 -0.19
C ASP A 79 7.17 -21.58 -1.04
N ILE A 80 8.01 -20.76 -1.70
CA ILE A 80 9.06 -21.20 -2.61
C ILE A 80 10.38 -20.55 -2.18
N SER A 81 11.40 -21.34 -1.93
CA SER A 81 12.75 -20.83 -1.62
C SER A 81 13.31 -20.08 -2.83
N TRP A 82 13.70 -18.82 -2.63
CA TRP A 82 14.30 -17.97 -3.68
C TRP A 82 15.79 -17.77 -3.48
N ILE A 83 16.23 -17.31 -2.31
CA ILE A 83 17.62 -17.10 -1.98
C ILE A 83 17.97 -17.93 -0.71
N PRO A 84 18.33 -19.21 -0.87
CA PRO A 84 18.51 -20.12 0.26
C PRO A 84 19.58 -19.64 1.27
N ALA A 85 20.62 -18.95 0.79
CA ALA A 85 21.71 -18.45 1.63
C ALA A 85 21.26 -17.42 2.69
N LEU A 86 20.13 -16.75 2.46
CA LEU A 86 19.56 -15.75 3.36
C LEU A 86 18.19 -16.17 3.91
N ASP A 87 17.73 -17.37 3.57
CA ASP A 87 16.34 -17.82 3.83
C ASP A 87 15.28 -16.83 3.33
N VAL A 88 15.52 -16.24 2.15
CA VAL A 88 14.54 -15.37 1.48
C VAL A 88 13.63 -16.23 0.61
N ARG A 89 12.32 -16.06 0.76
CA ARG A 89 11.31 -16.94 0.18
C ARG A 89 10.26 -16.15 -0.59
N ILE A 90 9.80 -16.69 -1.71
CA ILE A 90 8.57 -16.22 -2.34
C ILE A 90 7.41 -16.84 -1.55
N HIS A 91 7.12 -16.22 -0.42
CA HIS A 91 6.05 -16.64 0.47
C HIS A 91 4.88 -15.66 0.32
N LEU A 92 3.76 -16.16 -0.17
CA LEU A 92 2.51 -15.42 -0.33
C LEU A 92 1.44 -16.03 0.57
N GLY A 93 0.53 -15.21 1.05
CA GLY A 93 -0.64 -15.66 1.80
C GLY A 93 -1.55 -14.49 2.16
N ILE A 94 -2.77 -14.82 2.54
CA ILE A 94 -3.78 -13.86 2.99
C ILE A 94 -4.40 -14.28 4.31
N ASP A 95 -4.82 -13.29 5.08
CA ASP A 95 -5.58 -13.45 6.32
C ASP A 95 -6.64 -12.35 6.44
N GLY A 96 -7.36 -12.30 7.55
CA GLY A 96 -8.39 -11.29 7.81
C GLY A 96 -7.87 -9.84 7.85
N ILE A 97 -6.56 -9.61 7.95
CA ILE A 97 -5.96 -8.27 7.90
C ILE A 97 -5.69 -7.86 6.46
N SER A 98 -5.09 -8.75 5.66
CA SER A 98 -4.62 -8.45 4.31
C SER A 98 -5.72 -8.55 3.26
N LEU A 99 -6.65 -9.48 3.36
CA LEU A 99 -7.70 -9.71 2.38
C LEU A 99 -8.57 -8.47 2.10
N PRO A 100 -9.10 -7.74 3.11
CA PRO A 100 -9.89 -6.54 2.84
C PRO A 100 -9.10 -5.43 2.14
N LEU A 101 -7.81 -5.28 2.45
CA LEU A 101 -6.92 -4.30 1.80
C LEU A 101 -6.61 -4.70 0.35
N LEU A 102 -6.46 -5.99 0.09
CA LEU A 102 -6.26 -6.54 -1.25
C LEU A 102 -7.50 -6.29 -2.12
N VAL A 103 -8.71 -6.61 -1.63
CA VAL A 103 -9.96 -6.35 -2.34
C VAL A 103 -10.18 -4.85 -2.56
N LEU A 104 -9.91 -4.01 -1.56
CA LEU A 104 -9.99 -2.55 -1.68
C LEU A 104 -9.03 -2.04 -2.77
N THR A 105 -7.81 -2.56 -2.84
CA THR A 105 -6.82 -2.20 -3.87
C THR A 105 -7.35 -2.50 -5.26
N ALA A 106 -7.80 -3.73 -5.49
CA ALA A 106 -8.36 -4.15 -6.78
C ALA A 106 -9.57 -3.32 -7.19
N LEU A 107 -10.48 -3.03 -6.23
CA LEU A 107 -11.66 -2.20 -6.47
C LEU A 107 -11.28 -0.78 -6.88
N LEU A 108 -10.41 -0.11 -6.11
CA LEU A 108 -10.04 1.27 -6.38
C LEU A 108 -9.24 1.39 -7.68
N THR A 109 -8.37 0.43 -8.00
CA THR A 109 -7.63 0.45 -9.26
C THR A 109 -8.55 0.24 -10.45
N PHE A 110 -9.51 -0.68 -10.35
CA PHE A 110 -10.54 -0.86 -11.38
C PHE A 110 -11.34 0.43 -11.61
N LEU A 111 -11.80 1.09 -10.55
CA LEU A 111 -12.52 2.36 -10.65
C LEU A 111 -11.65 3.47 -11.26
N CYS A 112 -10.37 3.51 -10.93
CA CYS A 112 -9.40 4.43 -11.53
C CYS A 112 -9.18 4.16 -13.02
N ALA A 113 -9.06 2.91 -13.42
CA ALA A 113 -8.95 2.52 -14.84
C ALA A 113 -10.24 2.88 -15.60
N LEU A 114 -11.40 2.59 -15.03
CA LEU A 114 -12.70 2.92 -15.60
C LEU A 114 -12.89 4.44 -15.75
N TYR A 115 -12.54 5.21 -14.70
CA TYR A 115 -12.55 6.68 -14.78
C TYR A 115 -11.65 7.19 -15.90
N SER A 116 -10.43 6.64 -16.03
CA SER A 116 -9.48 7.04 -17.06
C SER A 116 -9.95 6.71 -18.47
N TYR A 117 -10.75 5.65 -18.64
CA TYR A 117 -11.36 5.32 -19.93
C TYR A 117 -12.30 6.42 -20.43
N PHE A 118 -13.07 7.04 -19.51
CA PHE A 118 -13.98 8.15 -19.84
C PHE A 118 -13.30 9.52 -19.81
N LYS A 119 -12.33 9.71 -18.90
CA LYS A 119 -11.70 11.00 -18.67
C LYS A 119 -10.19 10.82 -18.44
N MET A 120 -9.47 10.54 -19.52
CA MET A 120 -8.01 10.43 -19.49
C MET A 120 -7.38 11.75 -19.05
N PRO A 121 -6.50 11.79 -18.05
CA PRO A 121 -5.76 13.00 -17.72
C PRO A 121 -4.81 13.39 -18.85
N ALA A 122 -4.66 14.71 -19.08
CA ALA A 122 -3.73 15.24 -20.09
C ALA A 122 -2.28 14.83 -19.77
N GLY A 123 -1.59 14.24 -20.73
CA GLY A 123 -0.24 13.74 -20.53
C GLY A 123 0.35 13.07 -21.78
N PRO A 124 1.55 12.43 -21.64
CA PRO A 124 2.30 11.96 -22.81
C PRO A 124 1.59 10.90 -23.65
N THR A 125 1.31 9.72 -23.06
CA THR A 125 0.69 8.60 -23.79
C THR A 125 -0.21 7.76 -22.89
N PRO A 126 -1.38 7.31 -23.37
CA PRO A 126 -2.22 6.36 -22.64
C PRO A 126 -1.53 5.03 -22.34
N LYS A 127 -0.62 4.56 -23.21
CA LYS A 127 0.14 3.32 -23.00
C LYS A 127 0.97 3.37 -21.72
N ALA A 128 1.78 4.42 -21.57
CA ALA A 128 2.61 4.58 -20.37
C ALA A 128 1.75 4.76 -19.12
N PHE A 129 0.64 5.49 -19.22
CA PHE A 129 -0.29 5.67 -18.10
C PHE A 129 -0.88 4.35 -17.63
N VAL A 130 -1.42 3.54 -18.54
CA VAL A 130 -2.02 2.23 -18.21
C VAL A 130 -0.95 1.27 -17.66
N ALA A 131 0.23 1.21 -18.28
CA ALA A 131 1.31 0.37 -17.78
C ALA A 131 1.73 0.75 -16.36
N LEU A 132 1.92 2.04 -16.07
CA LEU A 132 2.25 2.52 -14.72
C LEU A 132 1.14 2.25 -13.72
N LEU A 133 -0.13 2.40 -14.11
CA LEU A 133 -1.27 2.07 -13.26
C LEU A 133 -1.29 0.59 -12.87
N LEU A 134 -1.04 -0.30 -13.84
CA LEU A 134 -1.02 -1.75 -13.61
C LEU A 134 0.21 -2.20 -12.79
N VAL A 135 1.39 -1.60 -12.99
CA VAL A 135 2.55 -1.85 -12.13
C VAL A 135 2.29 -1.38 -10.69
N LEU A 136 1.64 -0.23 -10.52
CA LEU A 136 1.23 0.27 -9.21
C LEU A 136 0.27 -0.68 -8.51
N GLU A 137 -0.73 -1.20 -9.24
CA GLU A 137 -1.68 -2.20 -8.73
C GLU A 137 -0.95 -3.44 -8.23
N SER A 138 -0.10 -4.03 -9.06
CA SER A 138 0.65 -5.23 -8.70
C SER A 138 1.53 -5.03 -7.46
N GLY A 139 2.31 -3.94 -7.40
CA GLY A 139 3.16 -3.63 -6.26
C GLY A 139 2.37 -3.46 -4.96
N THR A 140 1.19 -2.84 -5.04
CA THR A 140 0.33 -2.64 -3.88
C THR A 140 -0.31 -3.96 -3.43
N LEU A 141 -0.84 -4.76 -4.36
CA LEU A 141 -1.40 -6.09 -4.08
C LEU A 141 -0.34 -7.02 -3.48
N ALA A 142 0.87 -7.02 -4.05
CA ALA A 142 2.00 -7.77 -3.52
C ALA A 142 2.34 -7.36 -2.08
N SER A 143 2.34 -6.07 -1.76
CA SER A 143 2.65 -5.58 -0.41
C SER A 143 1.69 -6.11 0.67
N PHE A 144 0.45 -6.44 0.31
CA PHE A 144 -0.54 -7.04 1.23
C PHE A 144 -0.56 -8.56 1.21
N ALA A 145 0.05 -9.21 0.21
CA ALA A 145 0.05 -10.66 0.04
C ALA A 145 1.36 -11.33 0.44
N VAL A 146 2.48 -10.58 0.43
CA VAL A 146 3.81 -11.11 0.70
C VAL A 146 4.04 -11.30 2.20
N LEU A 147 4.62 -12.45 2.55
CA LEU A 147 4.94 -12.88 3.91
C LEU A 147 6.45 -13.03 4.17
N ASP A 148 7.28 -12.37 3.37
CA ASP A 148 8.75 -12.27 3.54
C ASP A 148 9.13 -10.80 3.66
N LEU A 149 10.01 -10.45 4.61
CA LEU A 149 10.39 -9.06 4.91
C LEU A 149 11.09 -8.36 3.74
N LEU A 150 11.99 -9.06 3.02
CA LEU A 150 12.69 -8.46 1.87
C LEU A 150 11.77 -8.36 0.66
N LEU A 151 10.96 -9.37 0.44
CA LEU A 151 9.98 -9.33 -0.65
C LEU A 151 8.91 -8.25 -0.39
N PHE A 152 8.50 -8.05 0.87
CA PHE A 152 7.65 -6.93 1.28
C PHE A 152 8.31 -5.59 0.94
N PHE A 153 9.59 -5.42 1.27
CA PHE A 153 10.32 -4.21 0.92
C PHE A 153 10.33 -3.97 -0.60
N LEU A 154 10.61 -5.00 -1.41
CA LEU A 154 10.59 -4.87 -2.88
C LEU A 154 9.21 -4.49 -3.41
N ALA A 155 8.15 -5.11 -2.90
CA ALA A 155 6.77 -4.77 -3.27
C ALA A 155 6.43 -3.31 -2.86
N PHE A 156 6.82 -2.92 -1.64
CA PHE A 156 6.61 -1.59 -1.09
C PHE A 156 7.32 -0.50 -1.91
N GLU A 157 8.52 -0.78 -2.44
CA GLU A 157 9.28 0.14 -3.28
C GLU A 157 8.77 0.17 -4.73
N THR A 158 8.26 -0.95 -5.23
CA THR A 158 7.75 -1.03 -6.61
C THR A 158 6.70 0.03 -6.90
N VAL A 159 5.90 0.45 -5.92
CA VAL A 159 4.86 1.48 -6.09
C VAL A 159 5.40 2.90 -6.22
N LEU A 160 6.62 3.18 -5.79
CA LEU A 160 7.18 4.54 -5.80
C LEU A 160 7.40 5.06 -7.21
N ILE A 161 8.01 4.24 -8.06
CA ILE A 161 8.36 4.63 -9.42
C ILE A 161 7.12 4.95 -10.26
N PRO A 162 6.10 4.08 -10.34
CA PRO A 162 4.87 4.40 -11.05
C PRO A 162 4.19 5.67 -10.53
N MET A 163 4.08 5.82 -9.21
CA MET A 163 3.43 6.98 -8.62
C MET A 163 4.20 8.28 -8.90
N TYR A 164 5.54 8.25 -8.83
CA TYR A 164 6.37 9.40 -9.23
C TYR A 164 6.06 9.85 -10.66
N PHE A 165 6.03 8.91 -11.61
CA PHE A 165 5.75 9.25 -13.01
C PHE A 165 4.29 9.69 -13.22
N LEU A 166 3.33 9.09 -12.54
CA LEU A 166 1.93 9.53 -12.61
C LEU A 166 1.78 10.97 -12.14
N ILE A 167 2.44 11.38 -11.07
CA ILE A 167 2.45 12.77 -10.60
C ILE A 167 3.23 13.66 -11.59
N ALA A 168 4.45 13.28 -11.95
CA ALA A 168 5.36 14.13 -12.73
C ALA A 168 4.88 14.38 -14.17
N ARG A 169 4.17 13.42 -14.79
CA ARG A 169 3.81 13.47 -16.20
C ARG A 169 2.35 13.81 -16.47
N TRP A 170 1.44 13.41 -15.60
CA TRP A 170 -0.01 13.64 -15.72
C TRP A 170 -0.58 14.54 -14.62
N GLY A 171 0.26 15.02 -13.73
CA GLY A 171 -0.11 15.96 -12.68
C GLY A 171 -0.39 17.37 -13.18
N GLY A 172 -0.96 18.18 -12.28
CA GLY A 172 -1.29 19.58 -12.49
C GLY A 172 -0.12 20.54 -12.23
N GLU A 173 -0.45 21.73 -11.75
CA GLU A 173 0.53 22.77 -11.41
C GLU A 173 1.47 22.29 -10.30
N GLY A 174 2.75 22.63 -10.39
CA GLY A 174 3.77 22.26 -9.41
C GLY A 174 4.15 20.76 -9.40
N ARG A 175 3.67 19.96 -10.35
CA ARG A 175 3.82 18.50 -10.42
C ARG A 175 5.26 17.99 -10.28
N THR A 176 6.22 18.65 -10.92
CA THR A 176 7.63 18.22 -10.88
C THR A 176 8.19 18.34 -9.46
N ARG A 177 7.96 19.48 -8.78
CA ARG A 177 8.41 19.68 -7.40
C ARG A 177 7.71 18.72 -6.44
N ALA A 178 6.42 18.51 -6.60
CA ALA A 178 5.64 17.58 -5.78
C ALA A 178 6.11 16.13 -5.95
N ALA A 179 6.38 15.70 -7.19
CA ALA A 179 6.89 14.37 -7.50
C ALA A 179 8.29 14.13 -6.89
N TRP A 180 9.20 15.10 -7.02
CA TRP A 180 10.53 15.02 -6.40
C TRP A 180 10.43 14.97 -4.86
N ARG A 181 9.58 15.80 -4.26
CA ARG A 181 9.35 15.77 -2.82
C ARG A 181 8.79 14.42 -2.36
N PHE A 182 7.82 13.88 -3.09
CA PHE A 182 7.25 12.56 -2.83
C PHE A 182 8.32 11.48 -2.83
N ILE A 183 9.09 11.34 -3.95
CA ILE A 183 10.04 10.24 -4.08
C ILE A 183 11.21 10.36 -3.09
N LEU A 184 11.76 11.55 -2.87
CA LEU A 184 12.88 11.73 -1.94
C LEU A 184 12.48 11.45 -0.50
N TYR A 185 11.30 11.92 -0.08
CA TYR A 185 10.81 11.67 1.27
C TYR A 185 10.55 10.18 1.53
N THR A 186 9.83 9.55 0.61
CA THR A 186 9.44 8.14 0.76
C THR A 186 10.64 7.21 0.61
N LEU A 187 11.55 7.47 -0.34
CA LEU A 187 12.76 6.68 -0.54
C LEU A 187 13.71 6.76 0.69
N LEU A 188 13.89 7.98 1.25
CA LEU A 188 14.73 8.12 2.45
C LEU A 188 14.16 7.31 3.61
N GLY A 189 12.84 7.38 3.82
CA GLY A 189 12.16 6.60 4.86
C GLY A 189 12.30 5.09 4.65
N SER A 190 12.13 4.62 3.42
CA SER A 190 12.18 3.20 3.12
C SER A 190 13.60 2.61 3.15
N VAL A 191 14.64 3.38 2.82
CA VAL A 191 16.03 2.95 3.02
C VAL A 191 16.32 2.71 4.51
N VAL A 192 15.85 3.60 5.40
CA VAL A 192 15.97 3.37 6.84
C VAL A 192 15.16 2.14 7.28
N MET A 193 13.96 1.95 6.73
CA MET A 193 13.15 0.74 6.96
C MET A 193 13.91 -0.52 6.54
N LEU A 194 14.56 -0.53 5.37
CA LEU A 194 15.32 -1.69 4.89
C LEU A 194 16.40 -2.10 5.89
N LEU A 195 17.13 -1.14 6.46
CA LEU A 195 18.15 -1.43 7.47
C LEU A 195 17.55 -2.13 8.71
N GLY A 196 16.36 -1.70 9.12
CA GLY A 196 15.63 -2.35 10.22
C GLY A 196 15.14 -3.75 9.87
N LEU A 197 14.62 -3.96 8.65
CA LEU A 197 14.19 -5.29 8.18
C LEU A 197 15.37 -6.26 8.05
N LEU A 198 16.51 -5.78 7.53
CA LEU A 198 17.75 -6.57 7.48
C LEU A 198 18.26 -6.91 8.88
N LEU A 199 18.20 -5.97 9.82
CA LEU A 199 18.59 -6.22 11.21
C LEU A 199 17.75 -7.35 11.82
N ILE A 200 16.43 -7.33 11.63
CA ILE A 200 15.52 -8.38 12.10
C ILE A 200 15.91 -9.72 11.47
N GLY A 201 15.94 -9.82 10.14
CA GLY A 201 16.17 -11.07 9.45
C GLY A 201 17.54 -11.70 9.75
N ILE A 202 18.60 -10.90 9.77
CA ILE A 202 19.96 -11.39 10.07
C ILE A 202 20.08 -11.85 11.53
N LYS A 203 19.44 -11.15 12.48
CA LYS A 203 19.52 -11.52 13.90
C LYS A 203 18.63 -12.72 14.25
N ALA A 204 17.47 -12.84 13.62
CA ALA A 204 16.57 -13.97 13.80
C ALA A 204 16.94 -15.20 12.95
N GLY A 205 17.77 -15.01 11.89
CA GLY A 205 18.16 -16.09 10.98
C GLY A 205 17.12 -16.43 9.92
N THR A 206 16.05 -15.64 9.77
CA THR A 206 15.00 -15.81 8.75
C THR A 206 14.33 -14.49 8.41
N PHE A 207 13.85 -14.34 7.18
CA PHE A 207 13.02 -13.22 6.73
C PHE A 207 11.54 -13.56 6.65
N ASP A 208 11.14 -14.80 6.98
CA ASP A 208 9.76 -15.25 6.97
C ASP A 208 8.94 -14.58 8.09
N MET A 209 7.94 -13.78 7.69
CA MET A 209 7.10 -13.02 8.65
C MET A 209 6.24 -13.92 9.53
N VAL A 210 5.84 -15.11 9.03
CA VAL A 210 4.98 -16.04 9.79
C VAL A 210 5.81 -16.70 10.89
N ALA A 211 7.03 -17.15 10.55
CA ALA A 211 7.96 -17.71 11.52
C ALA A 211 8.35 -16.67 12.58
N LEU A 212 8.68 -15.44 12.16
CA LEU A 212 9.04 -14.33 13.05
C LEU A 212 7.89 -13.91 13.96
N ALA A 213 6.65 -13.86 13.46
CA ALA A 213 5.48 -13.55 14.27
C ALA A 213 5.16 -14.66 15.28
N THR A 214 5.37 -15.92 14.90
CA THR A 214 5.21 -17.07 15.81
C THR A 214 6.26 -17.08 16.92
N ASP A 215 7.49 -16.68 16.58
CA ASP A 215 8.58 -16.49 17.55
C ASP A 215 8.26 -15.36 18.55
N ASN A 216 7.48 -14.37 18.13
CA ASN A 216 7.03 -13.25 18.97
C ASN A 216 8.18 -12.51 19.67
N GLY A 217 9.25 -12.26 18.92
CA GLY A 217 10.43 -11.51 19.36
C GLY A 217 11.41 -12.24 20.27
N ARG A 218 11.20 -13.54 20.54
CA ARG A 218 12.08 -14.31 21.46
C ARG A 218 13.51 -14.48 20.95
N SER A 219 13.68 -14.58 19.65
CA SER A 219 15.00 -14.63 18.97
C SER A 219 15.73 -13.30 18.97
N LEU A 220 15.06 -12.19 19.29
CA LEU A 220 15.62 -10.85 19.24
C LEU A 220 15.80 -10.28 20.66
N THR A 221 16.99 -9.78 20.96
CA THR A 221 17.18 -9.03 22.21
C THR A 221 16.34 -7.75 22.21
N THR A 222 15.92 -7.26 23.38
CA THR A 222 15.13 -6.03 23.53
C THR A 222 15.81 -4.83 22.81
N SER A 223 17.14 -4.72 22.88
CA SER A 223 17.87 -3.66 22.18
C SER A 223 17.74 -3.76 20.66
N VAL A 224 17.77 -4.98 20.11
CA VAL A 224 17.56 -5.21 18.67
C VAL A 224 16.12 -4.86 18.28
N GLN A 225 15.13 -5.28 19.07
CA GLN A 225 13.73 -4.93 18.84
C GLN A 225 13.52 -3.42 18.85
N VAL A 226 14.09 -2.68 19.81
CA VAL A 226 14.01 -1.21 19.93
C VAL A 226 14.59 -0.54 18.68
N ILE A 227 15.80 -0.95 18.23
CA ILE A 227 16.43 -0.38 17.02
C ILE A 227 15.61 -0.70 15.78
N ALA A 228 15.14 -1.96 15.66
CA ALA A 228 14.33 -2.40 14.53
C ALA A 228 13.00 -1.61 14.45
N VAL A 229 12.29 -1.46 15.57
CA VAL A 229 11.05 -0.68 15.64
C VAL A 229 11.28 0.78 15.27
N LEU A 230 12.38 1.39 15.71
CA LEU A 230 12.72 2.75 15.33
C LEU A 230 12.99 2.85 13.82
N ALA A 231 13.83 1.99 13.27
CA ALA A 231 14.23 2.04 11.86
C ALA A 231 13.04 1.72 10.93
N VAL A 232 12.36 0.60 11.16
CA VAL A 232 11.18 0.20 10.36
C VAL A 232 10.05 1.19 10.57
N GLY A 233 9.80 1.59 11.80
CA GLY A 233 8.75 2.52 12.18
C GLY A 233 8.89 3.91 11.52
N ILE A 234 10.10 4.45 11.36
CA ILE A 234 10.34 5.71 10.63
C ILE A 234 9.88 5.57 9.18
N GLY A 235 10.26 4.51 8.47
CA GLY A 235 9.85 4.32 7.08
C GLY A 235 8.34 4.15 6.93
N LEU A 236 7.73 3.36 7.80
CA LEU A 236 6.27 3.19 7.83
C LEU A 236 5.55 4.49 8.20
N ALA A 237 6.09 5.29 9.14
CA ALA A 237 5.55 6.58 9.54
C ALA A 237 5.64 7.63 8.43
N VAL A 238 6.70 7.62 7.62
CA VAL A 238 6.78 8.44 6.41
C VAL A 238 5.69 8.07 5.43
N LYS A 239 5.48 6.78 5.18
CA LYS A 239 4.46 6.28 4.23
C LYS A 239 3.03 6.55 4.73
N THR A 240 2.77 6.39 6.03
CA THR A 240 1.47 6.63 6.69
C THR A 240 1.12 8.12 6.86
N PRO A 241 1.87 9.04 6.39
CA PRO A 241 2.16 10.45 6.67
C PRO A 241 1.87 10.88 8.12
N MET A 242 2.57 10.25 9.05
CA MET A 242 2.52 10.63 10.46
C MET A 242 3.11 12.03 10.65
N TRP A 243 2.52 12.85 11.50
CA TRP A 243 3.16 14.11 11.92
C TRP A 243 4.47 13.81 12.70
N PRO A 244 5.60 14.50 12.42
CA PRO A 244 5.84 15.60 11.47
C PRO A 244 6.25 15.15 10.05
N LEU A 245 6.28 13.86 9.73
CA LEU A 245 6.79 13.27 8.48
C LEU A 245 5.79 13.33 7.31
N HIS A 246 4.71 14.09 7.42
CA HIS A 246 3.58 14.15 6.49
C HIS A 246 3.72 15.18 5.36
N SER A 247 4.74 16.04 5.41
CA SER A 247 4.77 17.28 4.58
C SER A 247 4.82 17.03 3.05
N TRP A 248 5.15 15.83 2.63
CA TRP A 248 5.14 15.43 1.23
C TRP A 248 3.72 15.19 0.68
N LEU A 249 2.79 14.74 1.54
CA LEU A 249 1.46 14.29 1.12
C LEU A 249 0.57 15.42 0.55
N PRO A 250 0.42 16.59 1.18
CA PRO A 250 -0.42 17.66 0.63
C PRO A 250 0.04 18.12 -0.75
N ASP A 251 1.34 18.24 -0.97
CA ASP A 251 1.88 18.66 -2.26
C ASP A 251 1.68 17.57 -3.34
N ALA A 252 1.98 16.31 -3.00
CA ALA A 252 1.79 15.19 -3.89
C ALA A 252 0.31 15.01 -4.28
N HIS A 253 -0.59 15.10 -3.29
CA HIS A 253 -2.03 14.92 -3.50
C HIS A 253 -2.64 16.03 -4.35
N THR A 254 -2.25 17.28 -4.09
CA THR A 254 -2.74 18.45 -4.84
C THR A 254 -2.28 18.40 -6.29
N ALA A 255 -1.02 18.05 -6.53
CA ALA A 255 -0.45 18.00 -7.87
C ALA A 255 -0.84 16.73 -8.66
N ALA A 256 -1.12 15.60 -8.02
CA ALA A 256 -1.44 14.35 -8.69
C ALA A 256 -2.69 14.45 -9.58
N PRO A 257 -2.78 13.68 -10.69
CA PRO A 257 -4.02 13.50 -11.40
C PRO A 257 -5.06 12.82 -10.47
N THR A 258 -6.35 12.93 -10.78
CA THR A 258 -7.43 12.36 -9.94
C THR A 258 -7.16 10.88 -9.58
N VAL A 259 -6.79 10.07 -10.56
CA VAL A 259 -6.43 8.65 -10.37
C VAL A 259 -5.27 8.49 -9.37
N GLY A 260 -4.22 9.29 -9.53
CA GLY A 260 -3.09 9.29 -8.59
C GLY A 260 -3.50 9.67 -7.18
N SER A 261 -4.38 10.67 -7.02
CA SER A 261 -4.89 11.08 -5.71
C SER A 261 -5.73 9.98 -5.05
N VAL A 262 -6.60 9.30 -5.81
CA VAL A 262 -7.43 8.19 -5.30
C VAL A 262 -6.56 7.04 -4.80
N LEU A 263 -5.57 6.60 -5.59
CA LEU A 263 -4.70 5.49 -5.20
C LEU A 263 -3.75 5.89 -4.05
N LEU A 264 -3.25 7.13 -4.04
CA LEU A 264 -2.44 7.65 -2.94
C LEU A 264 -3.19 7.57 -1.61
N ALA A 265 -4.35 8.20 -1.53
CA ALA A 265 -5.14 8.25 -0.31
C ALA A 265 -5.84 6.92 -0.01
N GLY A 266 -6.36 6.24 -1.04
CA GLY A 266 -7.17 5.04 -0.88
C GLY A 266 -6.37 3.80 -0.47
N VAL A 267 -5.11 3.66 -0.93
CA VAL A 267 -4.36 2.40 -0.78
C VAL A 267 -2.93 2.61 -0.29
N LEU A 268 -2.15 3.53 -0.87
CA LEU A 268 -0.72 3.63 -0.58
C LEU A 268 -0.41 3.98 0.88
N LEU A 269 -1.24 4.82 1.52
CA LEU A 269 -1.08 5.15 2.93
C LEU A 269 -1.25 3.93 3.84
N LYS A 270 -2.14 3.00 3.43
CA LYS A 270 -2.46 1.77 4.20
C LYS A 270 -1.30 0.77 4.20
N MET A 271 -0.40 0.82 3.23
CA MET A 271 0.81 -0.01 3.25
C MET A 271 1.68 0.28 4.49
N GLY A 272 1.75 1.54 4.91
CA GLY A 272 2.47 1.93 6.13
C GLY A 272 1.79 1.39 7.39
N THR A 273 0.49 1.63 7.56
CA THR A 273 -0.26 1.14 8.72
C THR A 273 -0.33 -0.39 8.77
N TYR A 274 -0.43 -1.05 7.61
CA TYR A 274 -0.34 -2.51 7.48
C TYR A 274 1.03 -3.01 7.99
N GLY A 275 2.13 -2.35 7.61
CA GLY A 275 3.46 -2.71 8.10
C GLY A 275 3.60 -2.60 9.63
N PHE A 276 2.99 -1.60 10.27
CA PHE A 276 2.95 -1.53 11.74
C PHE A 276 2.27 -2.75 12.36
N VAL A 277 1.11 -3.16 11.83
CA VAL A 277 0.33 -4.28 12.35
C VAL A 277 0.93 -5.63 11.96
N ARG A 278 1.41 -5.77 10.73
CA ARG A 278 1.92 -7.04 10.20
C ARG A 278 3.34 -7.37 10.65
N ILE A 279 4.21 -6.36 10.77
CA ILE A 279 5.63 -6.55 11.03
C ILE A 279 5.97 -6.16 12.46
N LEU A 280 5.80 -4.90 12.83
CA LEU A 280 6.35 -4.42 14.10
C LEU A 280 5.65 -4.98 15.32
N LEU A 281 4.33 -5.02 15.30
CA LEU A 281 3.53 -5.45 16.45
C LEU A 281 3.77 -6.93 16.84
N PRO A 282 3.79 -7.91 15.92
CA PRO A 282 4.01 -9.30 16.26
C PRO A 282 5.50 -9.71 16.33
N ILE A 283 6.39 -9.05 15.57
CA ILE A 283 7.81 -9.47 15.44
C ILE A 283 8.70 -8.82 16.50
N ALA A 284 8.38 -7.60 16.93
CA ALA A 284 9.19 -6.85 17.90
C ALA A 284 8.33 -6.22 19.00
N PRO A 285 7.55 -7.04 19.77
CA PRO A 285 6.55 -6.55 20.71
C PRO A 285 7.14 -5.70 21.85
N ASP A 286 8.30 -6.07 22.40
CA ASP A 286 8.95 -5.31 23.50
C ASP A 286 9.46 -3.95 23.01
N GLY A 287 10.05 -3.94 21.81
CA GLY A 287 10.47 -2.71 21.14
C GLY A 287 9.27 -1.82 20.82
N PHE A 288 8.18 -2.40 20.33
CA PHE A 288 6.96 -1.67 20.03
C PHE A 288 6.31 -1.09 21.29
N HIS A 289 6.25 -1.86 22.38
CA HIS A 289 5.76 -1.37 23.67
C HIS A 289 6.53 -0.14 24.17
N THR A 290 7.85 -0.14 23.97
CA THR A 290 8.70 1.02 24.32
C THR A 290 8.32 2.28 23.54
N PHE A 291 7.96 2.15 22.26
CA PHE A 291 7.64 3.29 21.39
C PHE A 291 6.14 3.61 21.31
N ALA A 292 5.25 2.74 21.77
CA ALA A 292 3.80 2.94 21.71
C ALA A 292 3.32 4.27 22.31
N PRO A 293 3.82 4.76 23.47
CA PRO A 293 3.43 6.06 24.03
C PRO A 293 3.83 7.23 23.12
N TYR A 294 5.02 7.14 22.49
CA TYR A 294 5.48 8.18 21.58
C TYR A 294 4.67 8.16 20.27
N LEU A 295 4.37 6.96 19.74
CA LEU A 295 3.50 6.80 18.60
C LEU A 295 2.12 7.40 18.86
N ALA A 296 1.53 7.13 20.04
CA ALA A 296 0.27 7.70 20.46
C ALA A 296 0.32 9.23 20.55
N ALA A 297 1.39 9.80 21.13
CA ALA A 297 1.58 11.24 21.21
C ALA A 297 1.65 11.89 19.82
N PHE A 298 2.47 11.35 18.90
CA PHE A 298 2.55 11.84 17.52
C PHE A 298 1.24 11.68 16.77
N ALA A 299 0.49 10.60 17.00
CA ALA A 299 -0.82 10.37 16.43
C ALA A 299 -1.82 11.43 16.86
N VAL A 300 -1.89 11.76 18.16
CA VAL A 300 -2.76 12.82 18.70
C VAL A 300 -2.39 14.19 18.11
N VAL A 301 -1.10 14.52 18.05
CA VAL A 301 -0.64 15.76 17.42
C VAL A 301 -1.06 15.79 15.95
N GLY A 302 -0.94 14.66 15.22
CA GLY A 302 -1.37 14.53 13.83
C GLY A 302 -2.87 14.78 13.63
N ILE A 303 -3.71 14.24 14.53
CA ILE A 303 -5.17 14.47 14.54
C ILE A 303 -5.48 15.95 14.69
N ILE A 304 -4.91 16.58 15.72
CA ILE A 304 -5.16 18.01 16.01
C ILE A 304 -4.64 18.88 14.87
N TYR A 305 -3.40 18.65 14.43
CA TYR A 305 -2.77 19.41 13.36
C TYR A 305 -3.54 19.29 12.03
N GLY A 306 -3.90 18.06 11.62
CA GLY A 306 -4.67 17.81 10.41
C GLY A 306 -6.03 18.51 10.44
N SER A 307 -6.74 18.43 11.56
CA SER A 307 -8.04 19.08 11.76
C SER A 307 -7.93 20.61 11.71
N LEU A 308 -6.94 21.21 12.37
CA LEU A 308 -6.70 22.65 12.33
C LEU A 308 -6.30 23.13 10.93
N ALA A 309 -5.50 22.35 10.20
CA ALA A 309 -5.13 22.66 8.82
C ALA A 309 -6.37 22.62 7.90
N CYS A 310 -7.25 21.65 8.05
CA CYS A 310 -8.53 21.59 7.32
C CYS A 310 -9.40 22.82 7.63
N LEU A 311 -9.53 23.19 8.90
CA LEU A 311 -10.29 24.38 9.32
C LEU A 311 -9.71 25.66 8.72
N ALA A 312 -8.39 25.81 8.71
CA ALA A 312 -7.70 26.96 8.12
C ALA A 312 -7.94 27.07 6.61
N LEU A 313 -7.91 25.94 5.89
CA LEU A 313 -8.19 25.88 4.45
C LEU A 313 -9.67 26.12 4.14
N ALA A 314 -10.59 25.59 4.95
CA ALA A 314 -12.02 25.80 4.79
C ALA A 314 -12.41 27.28 4.95
N LYS A 315 -11.74 28.03 5.85
CA LYS A 315 -11.97 29.47 6.03
C LYS A 315 -11.60 30.31 4.80
N GLN A 316 -10.81 29.80 3.87
CA GLN A 316 -10.46 30.48 2.61
C GLN A 316 -11.62 30.47 1.60
N GLY A 317 -12.68 29.72 1.85
CA GLY A 317 -13.88 29.61 0.99
C GLY A 317 -13.51 29.20 -0.44
N ALA A 318 -14.06 29.91 -1.43
CA ALA A 318 -13.83 29.65 -2.85
C ALA A 318 -12.36 29.80 -3.32
N LYS A 319 -11.50 30.42 -2.52
CA LYS A 319 -10.05 30.53 -2.80
C LYS A 319 -9.26 29.36 -2.20
N GLY A 320 -9.89 28.51 -1.40
CA GLY A 320 -9.25 27.37 -0.77
C GLY A 320 -9.01 26.23 -1.75
N ASP A 321 -7.89 25.53 -1.56
CA ASP A 321 -7.58 24.31 -2.32
C ASP A 321 -8.27 23.09 -1.69
N LEU A 322 -9.35 22.62 -2.33
CA LEU A 322 -10.13 21.48 -1.86
C LEU A 322 -9.29 20.18 -1.83
N LYS A 323 -8.41 19.96 -2.82
CA LYS A 323 -7.53 18.78 -2.81
C LYS A 323 -6.56 18.81 -1.63
N ARG A 324 -6.05 19.98 -1.31
CA ARG A 324 -5.15 20.17 -0.18
C ARG A 324 -5.87 19.97 1.16
N LEU A 325 -7.12 20.40 1.26
CA LEU A 325 -7.98 20.15 2.42
C LEU A 325 -8.18 18.64 2.63
N ILE A 326 -8.52 17.90 1.56
CA ILE A 326 -8.68 16.43 1.62
C ILE A 326 -7.36 15.75 2.01
N ALA A 327 -6.21 16.23 1.53
CA ALA A 327 -4.91 15.69 1.91
C ALA A 327 -4.62 15.86 3.42
N TYR A 328 -4.94 17.00 4.01
CA TYR A 328 -4.79 17.20 5.45
C TYR A 328 -5.81 16.42 6.27
N SER A 329 -7.02 16.20 5.75
CA SER A 329 -7.98 15.30 6.41
C SER A 329 -7.44 13.88 6.50
N SER A 330 -6.72 13.41 5.47
CA SER A 330 -6.03 12.11 5.50
C SER A 330 -4.95 12.05 6.58
N VAL A 331 -4.20 13.12 6.83
CA VAL A 331 -3.22 13.19 7.94
C VAL A 331 -3.93 12.98 9.28
N GLY A 332 -5.07 13.65 9.49
CA GLY A 332 -5.88 13.47 10.69
C GLY A 332 -6.43 12.04 10.84
N HIS A 333 -7.00 11.47 9.77
CA HIS A 333 -7.53 10.10 9.78
C HIS A 333 -6.44 9.05 10.05
N MET A 334 -5.26 9.19 9.43
CA MET A 334 -4.14 8.29 9.72
C MET A 334 -3.62 8.45 11.16
N GLY A 335 -3.79 9.63 11.76
CA GLY A 335 -3.56 9.82 13.19
C GLY A 335 -4.47 8.92 14.05
N PHE A 336 -5.78 8.84 13.75
CA PHE A 336 -6.69 7.91 14.46
C PHE A 336 -6.28 6.44 14.27
N VAL A 337 -5.87 6.05 13.07
CA VAL A 337 -5.38 4.70 12.79
C VAL A 337 -4.13 4.38 13.63
N LEU A 338 -3.14 5.28 13.62
CA LEU A 338 -1.91 5.10 14.41
C LEU A 338 -2.17 5.08 15.92
N LEU A 339 -3.12 5.90 16.40
CA LEU A 339 -3.54 5.88 17.80
C LEU A 339 -4.15 4.54 18.18
N GLY A 340 -5.02 3.97 17.33
CA GLY A 340 -5.58 2.64 17.53
C GLY A 340 -4.50 1.55 17.58
N ILE A 341 -3.50 1.59 16.69
CA ILE A 341 -2.38 0.65 16.69
C ILE A 341 -1.53 0.82 17.97
N ALA A 342 -1.28 2.06 18.40
CA ALA A 342 -0.47 2.36 19.59
C ALA A 342 -1.09 1.85 20.90
N THR A 343 -2.39 1.57 20.93
CA THR A 343 -3.02 0.95 22.12
C THR A 343 -2.55 -0.48 22.38
N MET A 344 -2.02 -1.17 21.35
CA MET A 344 -1.62 -2.58 21.41
C MET A 344 -2.74 -3.52 21.88
N THR A 345 -3.99 -3.07 21.85
CA THR A 345 -5.16 -3.88 22.23
C THR A 345 -5.87 -4.42 20.99
N PRO A 346 -6.49 -5.61 21.08
CA PRO A 346 -7.26 -6.16 19.95
C PRO A 346 -8.34 -5.20 19.45
N THR A 347 -9.05 -4.52 20.35
CA THR A 347 -10.08 -3.55 20.00
C THR A 347 -9.51 -2.35 19.24
N GLY A 348 -8.38 -1.79 19.71
CA GLY A 348 -7.73 -0.64 19.07
C GLY A 348 -7.18 -0.99 17.70
N VAL A 349 -6.51 -2.15 17.58
CA VAL A 349 -5.96 -2.63 16.29
C VAL A 349 -7.09 -2.93 15.30
N ASN A 350 -8.17 -3.61 15.71
CA ASN A 350 -9.33 -3.86 14.84
C ASN A 350 -10.01 -2.56 14.41
N GLY A 351 -10.15 -1.59 15.32
CA GLY A 351 -10.66 -0.26 14.98
C GLY A 351 -9.78 0.46 13.97
N ALA A 352 -8.46 0.36 14.10
CA ALA A 352 -7.50 0.92 13.14
C ALA A 352 -7.60 0.27 11.75
N LEU A 353 -7.72 -1.06 11.69
CA LEU A 353 -7.90 -1.79 10.44
C LEU A 353 -9.20 -1.43 9.75
N PHE A 354 -10.30 -1.34 10.50
CA PHE A 354 -11.58 -0.88 9.97
C PHE A 354 -11.50 0.56 9.46
N ALA A 355 -10.86 1.46 10.22
CA ALA A 355 -10.66 2.85 9.82
C ALA A 355 -9.81 2.98 8.54
N ASN A 356 -8.83 2.10 8.31
CA ASN A 356 -8.09 2.04 7.07
C ASN A 356 -8.99 1.77 5.86
N ILE A 357 -9.90 0.79 5.97
CA ILE A 357 -10.83 0.44 4.89
C ILE A 357 -11.81 1.59 4.66
N ALA A 358 -12.43 2.11 5.72
CA ALA A 358 -13.36 3.22 5.65
C ALA A 358 -12.74 4.45 4.97
N HIS A 359 -11.52 4.85 5.38
CA HIS A 359 -10.79 5.96 4.75
C HIS A 359 -10.42 5.70 3.29
N GLY A 360 -10.32 4.43 2.86
CA GLY A 360 -10.10 4.08 1.46
C GLY A 360 -11.34 4.25 0.58
N LEU A 361 -12.52 4.11 1.17
CA LEU A 361 -13.82 4.22 0.48
C LEU A 361 -14.39 5.66 0.46
N ILE A 362 -13.97 6.51 1.39
CA ILE A 362 -14.32 7.93 1.46
C ILE A 362 -13.45 8.76 0.52
#